data_3c19a285959765fa8ea739f3b171d813
#
_entry.id   3c19a285959765fa8ea739f3b171d813
#
_cell.length_a   1.000
_cell.length_b   1.000
_cell.length_c   1.000
_cell.angle_alpha   90.00
_cell.angle_beta   90.00
_cell.angle_gamma   90.00
#
_symmetry.space_group_name_H-M   'P 1'
#
loop_
_entity.id
_entity.type
_entity.pdbx_description
1 polymer ?
#
loop_
_entity_poly.entity_id
_entity_poly.type
_entity_poly.pdbx_seq_one_letter_code
_entity_poly.pdbx_strand_id
1 'polypeptide(L)'
;MLWEVDLFPAEGQPDVAAHQIRQDARDLGIHKEWAILSCHGYLIEGDLTAAQVEQVTDELLADPVVERSLVAPVDDPLVLTPPQPGMDVIYVLPKPGVMDPVAQSAQSAIADFGWKANQVRTFRKYWISGLSEVEVKRLCQKILANDAIEQVVAGPLPFRTLEQGRPYQFHLVTVPIRDMDDEALIRLSREGQLFLSLVEMQTIRQHYRTLGRDPTDVELETLAQTWSEHCSHK
;
A
#
# COMPACT_ATOMS: atom_id res chain seq x y z
N MET A 1 -17.45 -12.20 6.05
CA MET A 1 -17.25 -11.19 7.11
C MET A 1 -15.81 -10.71 7.05
N LEU A 2 -15.51 -9.48 7.44
CA LEU A 2 -14.13 -8.96 7.56
C LEU A 2 -13.76 -8.84 9.04
N TRP A 3 -12.76 -9.57 9.45
CA TRP A 3 -12.22 -9.60 10.81
C TRP A 3 -10.96 -8.74 10.87
N GLU A 4 -10.78 -8.07 12.00
CA GLU A 4 -9.56 -7.36 12.37
C GLU A 4 -8.91 -8.10 13.54
N VAL A 5 -7.63 -8.40 13.39
CA VAL A 5 -6.78 -9.02 14.41
C VAL A 5 -5.69 -8.02 14.74
N ASP A 6 -5.81 -7.38 15.90
CA ASP A 6 -4.78 -6.47 16.43
C ASP A 6 -3.81 -7.26 17.31
N LEU A 7 -2.51 -7.13 17.06
CA LEU A 7 -1.42 -7.72 17.85
C LEU A 7 -0.64 -6.59 18.54
N PHE A 8 -0.85 -6.48 19.84
CA PHE A 8 -0.18 -5.49 20.69
C PHE A 8 1.00 -6.12 21.41
N PRO A 9 1.97 -5.33 21.87
CA PRO A 9 2.93 -5.81 22.86
C PRO A 9 2.20 -6.39 24.09
N ALA A 10 2.69 -7.52 24.60
CA ALA A 10 2.16 -8.14 25.82
C ALA A 10 2.33 -7.21 27.03
N GLU A 11 1.58 -7.46 28.09
CA GLU A 11 1.68 -6.68 29.32
C GLU A 11 3.11 -6.72 29.89
N GLY A 12 3.66 -5.55 30.16
CA GLY A 12 5.05 -5.39 30.61
C GLY A 12 6.11 -5.40 29.49
N GLN A 13 5.74 -5.68 28.26
CA GLN A 13 6.64 -5.55 27.10
C GLN A 13 6.64 -4.11 26.57
N PRO A 14 7.81 -3.62 26.11
CA PRO A 14 7.91 -2.28 25.53
C PRO A 14 7.29 -2.25 24.13
N ASP A 15 6.58 -1.16 23.83
CA ASP A 15 6.20 -0.85 22.44
C ASP A 15 7.42 -0.30 21.67
N VAL A 16 8.21 -1.22 21.10
CA VAL A 16 9.47 -0.91 20.43
C VAL A 16 9.21 -0.05 19.18
N ALA A 17 8.15 -0.33 18.43
CA ALA A 17 7.82 0.43 17.23
C ALA A 17 7.45 1.88 17.57
N ALA A 18 6.60 2.09 18.57
CA ALA A 18 6.27 3.43 19.04
C ALA A 18 7.48 4.17 19.60
N HIS A 19 8.40 3.46 20.25
CA HIS A 19 9.64 4.07 20.75
C HIS A 19 10.52 4.56 19.57
N GLN A 20 10.73 3.73 18.57
CA GLN A 20 11.51 4.10 17.38
C GLN A 20 10.89 5.27 16.64
N ILE A 21 9.57 5.24 16.42
CA ILE A 21 8.85 6.32 15.75
C ILE A 21 9.02 7.66 16.50
N ARG A 22 9.01 7.64 17.84
CA ARG A 22 9.27 8.85 18.62
C ARG A 22 10.70 9.37 18.47
N GLN A 23 11.68 8.49 18.31
CA GLN A 23 13.06 8.91 18.03
C GLN A 23 13.17 9.54 16.63
N ASP A 24 12.65 8.88 15.62
CA ASP A 24 12.68 9.36 14.24
C ASP A 24 11.90 10.70 14.08
N ALA A 25 10.82 10.86 14.82
CA ALA A 25 10.05 12.11 14.84
C ALA A 25 10.85 13.31 15.37
N ARG A 26 11.80 13.10 16.27
CA ARG A 26 12.71 14.18 16.74
C ARG A 26 13.61 14.67 15.62
N ASP A 27 14.06 13.79 14.75
CA ASP A 27 14.87 14.15 13.56
C ASP A 27 14.04 14.94 12.55
N LEU A 28 12.70 14.77 12.54
CA LEU A 28 11.77 15.62 11.80
C LEU A 28 11.48 16.97 12.51
N GLY A 29 12.05 17.26 13.68
CA GLY A 29 11.84 18.48 14.43
C GLY A 29 10.60 18.47 15.32
N ILE A 30 10.04 17.31 15.64
CA ILE A 30 8.92 17.17 16.60
C ILE A 30 9.51 16.94 17.99
N HIS A 31 9.68 18.03 18.74
CA HIS A 31 10.33 18.02 20.07
C HIS A 31 9.35 18.19 21.24
N LYS A 32 8.07 18.43 20.96
CA LYS A 32 7.04 18.57 22.02
C LYS A 32 6.65 17.21 22.59
N GLU A 33 5.89 17.23 23.68
CA GLU A 33 5.28 16.03 24.24
C GLU A 33 4.09 15.60 23.38
N TRP A 34 4.05 14.32 23.05
CA TRP A 34 2.99 13.64 22.33
C TRP A 34 3.03 12.14 22.62
N ALA A 35 1.94 11.47 22.39
CA ALA A 35 1.84 10.04 22.63
C ALA A 35 1.56 9.27 21.34
N ILE A 36 2.15 8.09 21.24
CA ILE A 36 1.89 7.10 20.21
C ILE A 36 1.88 5.72 20.84
N LEU A 37 0.91 4.91 20.47
CA LEU A 37 0.83 3.47 20.71
C LEU A 37 0.76 2.78 19.37
N SER A 38 1.29 1.58 19.26
CA SER A 38 1.28 0.83 18.03
C SER A 38 0.80 -0.60 18.20
N CYS A 39 0.19 -1.14 17.18
CA CYS A 39 0.05 -2.57 16.96
C CYS A 39 0.24 -2.87 15.47
N HIS A 40 0.46 -4.13 15.16
CA HIS A 40 0.34 -4.65 13.82
C HIS A 40 -0.75 -5.72 13.80
N GLY A 41 -1.15 -6.17 12.62
CA GLY A 41 -2.20 -7.17 12.60
C GLY A 41 -2.62 -7.61 11.21
N TYR A 42 -3.74 -8.30 11.19
CA TYR A 42 -4.28 -8.92 9.99
C TYR A 42 -5.75 -8.56 9.82
N LEU A 43 -6.10 -8.23 8.58
CA LEU A 43 -7.49 -8.21 8.12
C LEU A 43 -7.74 -9.54 7.44
N ILE A 44 -8.75 -10.29 7.92
CA ILE A 44 -9.09 -11.62 7.42
C ILE A 44 -10.53 -11.59 6.90
N GLU A 45 -10.69 -11.74 5.60
CA GLU A 45 -12.00 -11.85 4.96
C GLU A 45 -12.33 -13.31 4.69
N GLY A 46 -13.49 -13.76 5.14
CA GLY A 46 -13.95 -15.13 4.93
C GLY A 46 -15.23 -15.45 5.66
N ASP A 47 -15.70 -16.67 5.44
CA ASP A 47 -16.82 -17.26 6.20
C ASP A 47 -16.26 -18.01 7.42
N LEU A 48 -15.67 -17.23 8.33
CA LEU A 48 -15.05 -17.70 9.56
C LEU A 48 -15.85 -17.19 10.77
N THR A 49 -15.99 -18.03 11.77
CA THR A 49 -16.55 -17.64 13.07
C THR A 49 -15.51 -16.95 13.93
N ALA A 50 -15.93 -16.19 14.95
CA ALA A 50 -15.01 -15.56 15.90
C ALA A 50 -14.06 -16.58 16.54
N ALA A 51 -14.56 -17.72 17.00
CA ALA A 51 -13.75 -18.78 17.61
C ALA A 51 -12.68 -19.35 16.65
N GLN A 52 -12.98 -19.44 15.36
CA GLN A 52 -11.99 -19.89 14.37
C GLN A 52 -10.90 -18.83 14.15
N VAL A 53 -11.27 -17.55 14.09
CA VAL A 53 -10.27 -16.47 13.96
C VAL A 53 -9.43 -16.34 15.22
N GLU A 54 -10.02 -16.45 16.40
CA GLU A 54 -9.31 -16.50 17.68
C GLU A 54 -8.31 -17.66 17.73
N GLN A 55 -8.74 -18.86 17.33
CA GLN A 55 -7.86 -20.03 17.29
C GLN A 55 -6.68 -19.83 16.32
N VAL A 56 -6.93 -19.33 15.09
CA VAL A 56 -5.86 -18.99 14.14
C VAL A 56 -4.92 -17.95 14.73
N THR A 57 -5.47 -16.96 15.42
CA THR A 57 -4.67 -15.90 16.05
C THR A 57 -3.74 -16.48 17.10
N ASP A 58 -4.25 -17.29 18.00
CA ASP A 58 -3.50 -17.81 19.14
C ASP A 58 -2.47 -18.90 18.74
N GLU A 59 -2.81 -19.70 17.72
CA GLU A 59 -1.93 -20.81 17.33
C GLU A 59 -0.95 -20.45 16.20
N LEU A 60 -1.21 -19.37 15.45
CA LEU A 60 -0.47 -19.06 14.22
C LEU A 60 0.02 -17.61 14.13
N LEU A 61 -0.85 -16.61 14.42
CA LEU A 61 -0.57 -15.23 14.06
C LEU A 61 0.13 -14.45 15.18
N ALA A 62 -0.16 -14.77 16.44
CA ALA A 62 0.39 -14.11 17.61
C ALA A 62 1.51 -14.92 18.25
N ASP A 63 2.54 -14.23 18.75
CA ASP A 63 3.49 -14.84 19.69
C ASP A 63 3.04 -14.54 21.14
N PRO A 64 2.44 -15.53 21.86
CA PRO A 64 1.85 -15.29 23.18
C PRO A 64 2.87 -14.91 24.28
N VAL A 65 4.17 -15.01 23.99
CA VAL A 65 5.22 -14.59 24.92
C VAL A 65 5.44 -13.08 24.91
N VAL A 66 5.31 -12.47 23.73
CA VAL A 66 5.63 -11.05 23.54
C VAL A 66 4.45 -10.22 23.04
N GLU A 67 3.35 -10.87 22.66
CA GLU A 67 2.16 -10.22 22.11
C GLU A 67 0.89 -10.62 22.84
N ARG A 68 -0.10 -9.75 22.79
CA ARG A 68 -1.49 -10.01 23.13
C ARG A 68 -2.37 -9.66 21.95
N SER A 69 -3.35 -10.48 21.69
CA SER A 69 -4.28 -10.32 20.57
C SER A 69 -5.59 -9.64 20.98
N LEU A 70 -6.23 -9.01 20.01
CA LEU A 70 -7.62 -8.58 20.06
C LEU A 70 -8.26 -8.92 18.72
N VAL A 71 -9.34 -9.69 18.74
CA VAL A 71 -10.03 -10.15 17.52
C VAL A 71 -11.47 -9.64 17.56
N ALA A 72 -11.88 -8.92 16.52
CA ALA A 72 -13.27 -8.49 16.35
C ALA A 72 -13.57 -8.17 14.87
N PRO A 73 -14.84 -8.03 14.46
CA PRO A 73 -15.19 -7.42 13.17
C PRO A 73 -14.64 -5.99 13.06
N VAL A 74 -14.26 -5.57 11.86
CA VAL A 74 -13.61 -4.24 11.61
C VAL A 74 -14.43 -3.02 12.06
N ASP A 75 -15.75 -3.19 12.24
CA ASP A 75 -16.66 -2.14 12.70
C ASP A 75 -17.07 -2.29 14.18
N ASP A 76 -16.47 -3.24 14.89
CA ASP A 76 -16.75 -3.46 16.31
C ASP A 76 -16.10 -2.36 17.17
N PRO A 77 -16.80 -1.83 18.19
CA PRO A 77 -16.23 -0.89 19.14
C PRO A 77 -14.93 -1.36 19.80
N LEU A 78 -14.70 -2.65 19.94
CA LEU A 78 -13.49 -3.20 20.55
C LEU A 78 -12.22 -2.80 19.79
N VAL A 79 -12.23 -2.85 18.45
CA VAL A 79 -11.07 -2.48 17.63
C VAL A 79 -11.04 -0.98 17.31
N LEU A 80 -12.17 -0.29 17.44
CA LEU A 80 -12.28 1.14 17.16
C LEU A 80 -11.96 2.03 18.35
N THR A 81 -12.14 1.53 19.58
CA THR A 81 -11.91 2.30 20.79
C THR A 81 -10.41 2.51 21.01
N PRO A 82 -9.94 3.77 21.09
CA PRO A 82 -8.53 4.02 21.34
C PRO A 82 -8.15 3.55 22.75
N PRO A 83 -6.92 3.00 22.93
CA PRO A 83 -6.44 2.53 24.22
C PRO A 83 -6.40 3.61 25.31
N GLN A 84 -6.30 4.89 24.89
CA GLN A 84 -6.36 6.06 25.77
C GLN A 84 -7.30 7.11 25.18
N PRO A 85 -8.06 7.84 26.00
CA PRO A 85 -8.94 8.90 25.52
C PRO A 85 -8.20 9.98 24.72
N GLY A 86 -8.81 10.46 23.64
CA GLY A 86 -8.27 11.58 22.85
C GLY A 86 -7.15 11.21 21.89
N MET A 87 -6.95 9.93 21.60
CA MET A 87 -6.05 9.47 20.54
C MET A 87 -6.80 9.24 19.24
N ASP A 88 -6.22 9.69 18.13
CA ASP A 88 -6.69 9.42 16.79
C ASP A 88 -6.04 8.14 16.25
N VAL A 89 -6.83 7.34 15.53
CA VAL A 89 -6.35 6.10 14.93
C VAL A 89 -5.87 6.31 13.50
N ILE A 90 -4.77 5.67 13.15
CA ILE A 90 -4.17 5.67 11.82
C ILE A 90 -3.82 4.24 11.44
N TYR A 91 -4.31 3.79 10.30
CA TYR A 91 -3.92 2.52 9.68
C TYR A 91 -2.95 2.76 8.54
N VAL A 92 -1.96 1.90 8.41
CA VAL A 92 -1.04 1.82 7.28
C VAL A 92 -1.16 0.42 6.67
N LEU A 93 -1.60 0.36 5.42
CA LEU A 93 -1.86 -0.89 4.70
C LEU A 93 -1.13 -0.88 3.35
N PRO A 94 -0.74 -2.04 2.82
CA PRO A 94 -0.32 -2.14 1.43
C PRO A 94 -1.40 -1.60 0.48
N LYS A 95 -0.99 -0.89 -0.57
CA LYS A 95 -1.91 -0.44 -1.62
C LYS A 95 -2.55 -1.64 -2.34
N PRO A 96 -3.75 -1.49 -2.91
CA PRO A 96 -4.33 -2.51 -3.78
C PRO A 96 -3.36 -2.89 -4.91
N GLY A 97 -3.16 -4.20 -5.12
CA GLY A 97 -2.22 -4.72 -6.12
C GLY A 97 -0.76 -4.86 -5.65
N VAL A 98 -0.40 -4.31 -4.52
CA VAL A 98 0.91 -4.56 -3.90
C VAL A 98 0.92 -5.95 -3.27
N MET A 99 1.98 -6.71 -3.54
CA MET A 99 2.18 -8.03 -2.96
C MET A 99 2.40 -7.93 -1.45
N ASP A 100 1.71 -8.79 -0.71
CA ASP A 100 1.81 -8.93 0.74
C ASP A 100 2.20 -10.37 1.08
N PRO A 101 3.52 -10.70 1.12
CA PRO A 101 3.97 -12.08 1.34
C PRO A 101 3.58 -12.65 2.70
N VAL A 102 3.49 -11.80 3.72
CA VAL A 102 3.08 -12.21 5.08
C VAL A 102 1.61 -12.61 5.08
N ALA A 103 0.75 -11.80 4.46
CA ALA A 103 -0.67 -12.11 4.31
C ALA A 103 -0.88 -13.40 3.49
N GLN A 104 -0.11 -13.60 2.41
CA GLN A 104 -0.18 -14.83 1.61
C GLN A 104 0.20 -16.06 2.42
N SER A 105 1.27 -15.97 3.22
CA SER A 105 1.69 -17.05 4.12
C SER A 105 0.63 -17.35 5.18
N ALA A 106 0.06 -16.32 5.79
CA ALA A 106 -1.03 -16.45 6.76
C ALA A 106 -2.27 -17.10 6.13
N GLN A 107 -2.66 -16.66 4.92
CA GLN A 107 -3.79 -17.25 4.20
C GLN A 107 -3.58 -18.73 3.88
N SER A 108 -2.37 -19.11 3.46
CA SER A 108 -2.01 -20.51 3.20
C SER A 108 -2.05 -21.34 4.48
N ALA A 109 -1.52 -20.83 5.58
CA ALA A 109 -1.51 -21.54 6.86
C ALA A 109 -2.93 -21.65 7.46
N ILE A 110 -3.82 -20.69 7.26
CA ILE A 110 -5.25 -20.81 7.62
C ILE A 110 -5.90 -22.00 6.87
N ALA A 111 -5.51 -22.21 5.61
CA ALA A 111 -6.02 -23.35 4.84
C ALA A 111 -5.53 -24.70 5.41
N ASP A 112 -4.34 -24.77 6.00
CA ASP A 112 -3.81 -25.96 6.66
C ASP A 112 -4.62 -26.36 7.92
N PHE A 113 -5.29 -25.38 8.56
CA PHE A 113 -6.29 -25.64 9.60
C PHE A 113 -7.61 -26.22 9.07
N GLY A 114 -7.76 -26.35 7.74
CA GLY A 114 -8.98 -26.79 7.08
C GLY A 114 -10.04 -25.67 6.93
N TRP A 115 -9.68 -24.42 7.14
CA TRP A 115 -10.57 -23.27 6.99
C TRP A 115 -10.20 -22.44 5.76
N LYS A 116 -11.15 -21.64 5.27
CA LYS A 116 -10.97 -20.84 4.07
C LYS A 116 -11.10 -19.36 4.38
N ALA A 117 -9.98 -18.65 4.34
CA ALA A 117 -9.98 -17.20 4.20
C ALA A 117 -10.03 -16.84 2.71
N ASN A 118 -10.95 -15.96 2.30
CA ASN A 118 -11.05 -15.47 0.93
C ASN A 118 -9.85 -14.58 0.60
N GLN A 119 -9.52 -13.70 1.53
CA GLN A 119 -8.38 -12.79 1.43
C GLN A 119 -7.83 -12.45 2.82
N VAL A 120 -6.53 -12.25 2.89
CA VAL A 120 -5.84 -11.74 4.08
C VAL A 120 -5.01 -10.52 3.66
N ARG A 121 -4.89 -9.54 4.53
CA ARG A 121 -3.98 -8.39 4.40
C ARG A 121 -3.36 -8.07 5.73
N THR A 122 -2.10 -7.65 5.73
CA THR A 122 -1.46 -7.11 6.92
C THR A 122 -1.70 -5.61 7.03
N PHE A 123 -1.61 -5.10 8.24
CA PHE A 123 -1.61 -3.67 8.52
C PHE A 123 -0.73 -3.33 9.72
N ARG A 124 -0.40 -2.05 9.83
CA ARG A 124 0.12 -1.43 11.07
C ARG A 124 -0.90 -0.38 11.51
N LYS A 125 -1.12 -0.30 12.80
CA LYS A 125 -2.11 0.59 13.38
C LYS A 125 -1.46 1.41 14.50
N TYR A 126 -1.77 2.67 14.49
CA TYR A 126 -1.20 3.64 15.42
C TYR A 126 -2.31 4.48 16.04
N TRP A 127 -2.19 4.74 17.32
CA TRP A 127 -3.01 5.73 18.02
C TRP A 127 -2.10 6.88 18.41
N ILE A 128 -2.47 8.10 18.04
CA ILE A 128 -1.63 9.28 18.20
C ILE A 128 -2.42 10.38 18.89
N SER A 129 -1.79 11.07 19.84
CA SER A 129 -2.34 12.29 20.46
C SER A 129 -1.26 13.34 20.67
N GLY A 130 -1.67 14.61 20.79
CA GLY A 130 -0.75 15.72 21.07
C GLY A 130 -0.06 16.31 19.85
N LEU A 131 -0.34 15.81 18.63
CA LEU A 131 0.14 16.37 17.36
C LEU A 131 -0.96 17.16 16.65
N SER A 132 -0.58 18.18 15.88
CA SER A 132 -1.47 18.86 14.95
C SER A 132 -1.65 18.01 13.66
N GLU A 133 -2.71 18.27 12.90
CA GLU A 133 -2.96 17.59 11.62
C GLU A 133 -1.76 17.67 10.66
N VAL A 134 -1.08 18.81 10.63
CA VAL A 134 0.12 19.01 9.77
C VAL A 134 1.27 18.12 10.21
N GLU A 135 1.50 18.00 11.51
CA GLU A 135 2.53 17.14 12.08
C GLU A 135 2.20 15.66 11.86
N VAL A 136 0.94 15.26 12.07
CA VAL A 136 0.46 13.89 11.80
C VAL A 136 0.66 13.54 10.32
N LYS A 137 0.25 14.43 9.40
CA LYS A 137 0.46 14.23 7.97
C LYS A 137 1.93 14.06 7.62
N ARG A 138 2.79 14.91 8.19
CA ARG A 138 4.25 14.82 7.98
C ARG A 138 4.82 13.52 8.53
N LEU A 139 4.37 13.09 9.73
CA LEU A 139 4.76 11.82 10.34
C LEU A 139 4.36 10.63 9.44
N CYS A 140 3.12 10.61 8.96
CA CYS A 140 2.63 9.58 8.06
C CYS A 140 3.47 9.47 6.79
N GLN A 141 3.77 10.60 6.13
CA GLN A 141 4.47 10.63 4.85
C GLN A 141 5.98 10.33 4.97
N LYS A 142 6.59 10.58 6.12
CA LYS A 142 8.05 10.49 6.26
C LYS A 142 8.52 9.31 7.10
N ILE A 143 7.66 8.78 7.97
CA ILE A 143 8.04 7.74 8.94
C ILE A 143 7.08 6.55 8.87
N LEU A 144 5.75 6.77 8.91
CA LEU A 144 4.82 5.68 9.10
C LEU A 144 4.56 4.87 7.83
N ALA A 145 4.58 5.49 6.66
CA ALA A 145 4.23 4.83 5.40
C ALA A 145 5.23 5.10 4.29
N ASN A 146 5.41 4.10 3.44
CA ASN A 146 6.08 4.26 2.14
C ASN A 146 5.03 4.56 1.07
N ASP A 147 4.96 5.82 0.64
CA ASP A 147 3.98 6.30 -0.34
C ASP A 147 3.99 5.54 -1.68
N ALA A 148 5.05 4.83 -2.02
CA ALA A 148 5.11 4.04 -3.25
C ALA A 148 4.22 2.78 -3.18
N ILE A 149 4.20 2.12 -2.02
CA ILE A 149 3.57 0.80 -1.86
C ILE A 149 2.50 0.74 -0.76
N GLU A 150 2.39 1.76 0.08
CA GLU A 150 1.47 1.79 1.21
C GLU A 150 0.49 2.96 1.13
N GLN A 151 -0.65 2.79 1.75
CA GLN A 151 -1.67 3.82 1.94
C GLN A 151 -1.94 4.04 3.41
N VAL A 152 -2.25 5.27 3.75
CA VAL A 152 -2.62 5.71 5.10
C VAL A 152 -4.13 5.95 5.15
N VAL A 153 -4.78 5.38 6.14
CA VAL A 153 -6.19 5.60 6.45
C VAL A 153 -6.29 6.20 7.84
N ALA A 154 -6.79 7.43 7.94
CA ALA A 154 -7.06 8.08 9.21
C ALA A 154 -8.51 7.80 9.62
N GLY A 155 -8.70 7.42 10.88
CA GLY A 155 -10.00 6.99 11.40
C GLY A 155 -10.31 5.52 11.14
N PRO A 156 -11.55 5.09 11.35
CA PRO A 156 -12.01 3.74 11.07
C PRO A 156 -11.81 3.34 9.60
N LEU A 157 -11.59 2.05 9.35
CA LEU A 157 -11.46 1.55 7.99
C LEU A 157 -12.76 1.80 7.20
N PRO A 158 -12.69 2.44 6.01
CA PRO A 158 -13.88 2.84 5.26
C PRO A 158 -14.49 1.69 4.44
N PHE A 159 -14.02 0.45 4.61
CA PHE A 159 -14.42 -0.71 3.82
C PHE A 159 -14.71 -1.90 4.72
N ARG A 160 -15.62 -2.77 4.25
CA ARG A 160 -16.02 -4.04 4.91
C ARG A 160 -15.65 -5.28 4.10
N THR A 161 -14.90 -5.09 3.03
CA THR A 161 -14.38 -6.15 2.16
C THR A 161 -13.01 -5.75 1.63
N LEU A 162 -12.14 -6.72 1.49
CA LEU A 162 -10.79 -6.55 0.95
C LEU A 162 -10.76 -6.60 -0.58
N GLU A 163 -11.84 -7.07 -1.21
CA GLU A 163 -12.03 -7.04 -2.66
C GLU A 163 -12.21 -5.59 -3.13
N GLN A 164 -11.11 -4.87 -3.24
CA GLN A 164 -11.07 -3.52 -3.80
C GLN A 164 -10.60 -3.56 -5.26
N GLY A 165 -11.25 -4.36 -6.08
CA GLY A 165 -11.11 -4.27 -7.53
C GLY A 165 -11.99 -3.14 -8.07
N ARG A 166 -11.39 -2.13 -8.71
CA ARG A 166 -12.17 -1.29 -9.62
C ARG A 166 -12.40 -2.10 -10.90
N PRO A 167 -13.61 -2.09 -11.48
CA PRO A 167 -13.81 -2.71 -12.78
C PRO A 167 -12.83 -2.06 -13.75
N TYR A 168 -11.95 -2.88 -14.32
CA TYR A 168 -11.01 -2.41 -15.33
C TYR A 168 -11.78 -2.00 -16.58
N GLN A 169 -11.68 -0.73 -16.96
CA GLN A 169 -12.15 -0.25 -18.24
C GLN A 169 -10.94 -0.10 -19.15
N PHE A 170 -10.92 -0.90 -20.19
CA PHE A 170 -9.89 -0.78 -21.21
C PHE A 170 -10.06 0.54 -21.95
N HIS A 171 -9.03 1.38 -21.95
CA HIS A 171 -8.93 2.59 -22.75
C HIS A 171 -7.76 2.43 -23.71
N LEU A 172 -8.07 2.32 -25.01
CA LEU A 172 -7.04 2.36 -26.03
C LEU A 172 -6.58 3.81 -26.19
N VAL A 173 -5.34 4.08 -25.82
CA VAL A 173 -4.71 5.39 -26.03
C VAL A 173 -3.87 5.34 -27.30
N THR A 174 -4.16 6.22 -28.25
CA THR A 174 -3.38 6.42 -29.47
C THR A 174 -2.68 7.76 -29.42
N VAL A 175 -1.40 7.79 -29.79
CA VAL A 175 -0.58 9.00 -29.77
C VAL A 175 -0.41 9.52 -31.20
N PRO A 176 -0.89 10.73 -31.56
CA PRO A 176 -0.92 11.22 -32.94
C PRO A 176 0.47 11.66 -33.45
N ILE A 177 1.44 10.73 -33.43
CA ILE A 177 2.86 11.02 -33.70
C ILE A 177 3.09 11.40 -35.19
N ARG A 178 2.25 10.92 -36.09
CA ARG A 178 2.45 11.10 -37.55
C ARG A 178 2.43 12.58 -37.96
N ASP A 179 1.66 13.40 -37.27
CA ASP A 179 1.44 14.81 -37.62
C ASP A 179 2.28 15.75 -36.76
N MET A 180 3.04 15.23 -35.78
CA MET A 180 3.90 16.02 -34.91
C MET A 180 5.11 16.59 -35.67
N ASP A 181 5.45 17.84 -35.38
CA ASP A 181 6.73 18.44 -35.76
C ASP A 181 7.86 17.96 -34.81
N ASP A 182 9.07 18.38 -35.08
CA ASP A 182 10.24 17.92 -34.34
C ASP A 182 10.26 18.44 -32.90
N GLU A 183 9.71 19.63 -32.63
CA GLU A 183 9.58 20.17 -31.27
C GLU A 183 8.57 19.38 -30.44
N ALA A 184 7.43 19.01 -31.05
CA ALA A 184 6.42 18.17 -30.41
C ALA A 184 6.95 16.75 -30.13
N LEU A 185 7.75 16.19 -31.02
CA LEU A 185 8.42 14.90 -30.81
C LEU A 185 9.38 14.92 -29.62
N ILE A 186 10.21 15.96 -29.52
CA ILE A 186 11.13 16.12 -28.38
C ILE A 186 10.34 16.26 -27.07
N ARG A 187 9.27 17.06 -27.10
CA ARG A 187 8.42 17.27 -25.93
C ARG A 187 7.73 15.97 -25.51
N LEU A 188 7.16 15.23 -26.47
CA LEU A 188 6.54 13.92 -26.21
C LEU A 188 7.55 12.94 -25.59
N SER A 189 8.76 12.86 -26.13
CA SER A 189 9.80 11.99 -25.60
C SER A 189 10.17 12.34 -24.15
N ARG A 190 10.24 13.64 -23.83
CA ARG A 190 10.59 14.12 -22.48
C ARG A 190 9.43 13.92 -21.49
N GLU A 191 8.24 14.40 -21.82
CA GLU A 191 7.07 14.38 -20.94
C GLU A 191 6.54 12.96 -20.75
N GLY A 192 6.58 12.14 -21.82
CA GLY A 192 6.25 10.72 -21.77
C GLY A 192 7.35 9.82 -21.21
N GLN A 193 8.49 10.40 -20.77
CA GLN A 193 9.63 9.65 -20.20
C GLN A 193 10.16 8.54 -21.10
N LEU A 194 10.02 8.71 -22.43
CA LEU A 194 10.51 7.75 -23.40
C LEU A 194 12.04 7.79 -23.55
N PHE A 195 12.66 8.95 -23.26
CA PHE A 195 14.10 9.18 -23.32
C PHE A 195 14.73 8.86 -24.69
N LEU A 196 13.94 8.98 -25.77
CA LEU A 196 14.39 8.80 -27.14
C LEU A 196 14.91 10.13 -27.72
N SER A 197 15.97 10.04 -28.50
CA SER A 197 16.51 11.17 -29.26
C SER A 197 15.57 11.62 -30.37
N LEU A 198 15.77 12.83 -30.90
CA LEU A 198 14.97 13.33 -32.02
C LEU A 198 15.04 12.39 -33.24
N VAL A 199 16.21 11.86 -33.55
CA VAL A 199 16.41 10.95 -34.71
C VAL A 199 15.61 9.66 -34.52
N GLU A 200 15.58 9.10 -33.31
CA GLU A 200 14.80 7.92 -32.98
C GLU A 200 13.30 8.21 -33.10
N MET A 201 12.83 9.32 -32.55
CA MET A 201 11.44 9.75 -32.64
C MET A 201 11.01 10.01 -34.08
N GLN A 202 11.87 10.59 -34.93
CA GLN A 202 11.62 10.78 -36.35
C GLN A 202 11.52 9.43 -37.09
N THR A 203 12.36 8.47 -36.72
CA THR A 203 12.34 7.11 -37.30
C THR A 203 11.03 6.41 -36.97
N ILE A 204 10.58 6.49 -35.70
CA ILE A 204 9.29 5.96 -35.27
C ILE A 204 8.15 6.65 -36.02
N ARG A 205 8.14 7.99 -36.10
CA ARG A 205 7.14 8.75 -36.84
C ARG A 205 7.07 8.27 -38.29
N GLN A 206 8.21 8.12 -38.97
CA GLN A 206 8.26 7.67 -40.36
C GLN A 206 7.72 6.25 -40.52
N HIS A 207 8.03 5.34 -39.63
CA HIS A 207 7.50 3.99 -39.60
C HIS A 207 5.96 3.98 -39.51
N TYR A 208 5.38 4.73 -38.57
CA TYR A 208 3.93 4.79 -38.41
C TYR A 208 3.22 5.56 -39.54
N ARG A 209 3.90 6.51 -40.21
CA ARG A 209 3.43 7.09 -41.46
C ARG A 209 3.31 6.04 -42.58
N THR A 210 4.29 5.14 -42.67
CA THR A 210 4.25 4.04 -43.63
C THR A 210 3.15 3.03 -43.31
N LEU A 211 2.91 2.76 -42.03
CA LEU A 211 1.82 1.89 -41.57
C LEU A 211 0.42 2.52 -41.72
N GLY A 212 0.33 3.82 -41.99
CA GLY A 212 -0.93 4.53 -42.16
C GLY A 212 -1.77 4.70 -40.88
N ARG A 213 -1.23 4.40 -39.71
CA ARG A 213 -1.89 4.55 -38.40
C ARG A 213 -0.96 5.18 -37.36
N ASP A 214 -1.54 5.69 -36.28
CA ASP A 214 -0.76 6.11 -35.13
C ASP A 214 -0.45 4.95 -34.20
N PRO A 215 0.66 5.02 -33.42
CA PRO A 215 0.96 4.05 -32.39
C PRO A 215 0.02 4.17 -31.20
N THR A 216 -0.10 3.09 -30.46
CA THR A 216 -0.60 3.15 -29.11
C THR A 216 0.50 3.64 -28.15
N ASP A 217 0.11 4.10 -26.97
CA ASP A 217 1.04 4.42 -25.88
C ASP A 217 1.94 3.23 -25.54
N VAL A 218 1.37 2.03 -25.43
CA VAL A 218 2.11 0.78 -25.16
C VAL A 218 3.12 0.45 -26.25
N GLU A 219 2.79 0.68 -27.54
CA GLU A 219 3.75 0.48 -28.64
C GLU A 219 4.93 1.44 -28.53
N LEU A 220 4.68 2.72 -28.20
CA LEU A 220 5.76 3.70 -28.00
C LEU A 220 6.63 3.34 -26.80
N GLU A 221 6.02 2.97 -25.69
CA GLU A 221 6.73 2.56 -24.49
C GLU A 221 7.58 1.31 -24.76
N THR A 222 7.03 0.32 -25.47
CA THR A 222 7.76 -0.89 -25.84
C THR A 222 8.99 -0.58 -26.70
N LEU A 223 8.87 0.33 -27.68
CA LEU A 223 10.00 0.78 -28.48
C LEU A 223 11.04 1.50 -27.65
N ALA A 224 10.60 2.40 -26.76
CA ALA A 224 11.48 3.15 -25.87
C ALA A 224 12.26 2.22 -24.93
N GLN A 225 11.60 1.26 -24.31
CA GLN A 225 12.23 0.26 -23.43
C GLN A 225 13.21 -0.62 -24.21
N THR A 226 12.84 -1.08 -25.42
CA THR A 226 13.70 -1.93 -26.23
C THR A 226 14.96 -1.19 -26.71
N TRP A 227 14.84 0.10 -27.03
CA TRP A 227 15.93 0.95 -27.49
C TRP A 227 16.71 1.65 -26.36
N SER A 228 16.33 1.40 -25.12
CA SER A 228 17.05 1.96 -23.98
C SER A 228 18.47 1.38 -23.88
N GLU A 229 19.40 2.15 -23.31
CA GLU A 229 20.76 1.69 -23.04
C GLU A 229 20.78 0.47 -22.12
N HIS A 230 19.77 0.33 -21.26
CA HIS A 230 19.60 -0.79 -20.35
C HIS A 230 19.38 -2.14 -21.09
N CYS A 231 18.61 -2.12 -22.17
CA CYS A 231 18.35 -3.30 -23.00
C CYS A 231 19.38 -3.50 -24.11
N SER A 232 20.15 -2.46 -24.47
CA SER A 232 21.22 -2.50 -25.49
C SER A 232 20.81 -3.04 -26.86
N HIS A 233 19.58 -2.74 -27.32
CA HIS A 233 19.06 -3.16 -28.62
C HIS A 233 19.01 -2.02 -29.66
N LYS A 234 19.89 -1.02 -29.52
CA LYS A 234 20.08 0.07 -30.48
C LYS A 234 20.98 -0.34 -31.63
#